data_64ee13eacd80dad0e689b82a40f7f5d7
#
_entry.id   64ee13eacd80dad0e689b82a40f7f5d7
#
_cell.length_a   1.000
_cell.length_b   1.000
_cell.length_c   1.000
_cell.angle_alpha   90.00
_cell.angle_beta   90.00
_cell.angle_gamma   90.00
#
_symmetry.space_group_name_H-M   'P 1'
#
loop_
_entity.id
_entity.type
_entity.pdbx_description
1 polymer ?
#
loop_
_entity_poly.entity_id
_entity_poly.type
_entity_poly.pdbx_seq_one_letter_code
_entity_poly.pdbx_strand_id
1 'polypeptide(L)'
;VAADGEAFVSRVDHERCLLPLLRPGHGQPARSAPRVIMLDPGHGGSDPGKINERLGINEKTLTLDVARRAKRLLEAEGFRVVFSRDDDSFVALPQRAAAARAAKADLFVSIHFNALPRDTRTSGVEVYTFAPRFQRSTNAWSAGEKDDTEDYASPGNRHDHWNVVLAHSLHRRFVNDLKSADRGKKLMHLAVLRPLECPGVLVECGFLSSDTEARKIA
;
A
#
# COMPACT_ATOMS: atom_id res chain seq x y z
N VAL A 1 10.11 -20.18 -11.31
CA VAL A 1 10.11 -21.62 -11.56
C VAL A 1 11.56 -22.07 -11.56
N ALA A 2 11.87 -23.19 -10.94
CA ALA A 2 13.19 -23.81 -10.95
C ALA A 2 13.12 -25.14 -11.72
N ALA A 3 14.08 -25.39 -12.58
CA ALA A 3 14.25 -26.66 -13.29
C ALA A 3 15.75 -26.92 -13.44
N ASP A 4 16.18 -28.14 -13.21
CA ASP A 4 17.57 -28.60 -13.39
C ASP A 4 18.64 -27.75 -12.64
N GLY A 5 18.26 -27.21 -11.48
CA GLY A 5 19.14 -26.36 -10.68
C GLY A 5 19.22 -24.89 -11.13
N GLU A 6 18.51 -24.52 -12.19
CA GLU A 6 18.41 -23.14 -12.66
C GLU A 6 17.12 -22.48 -12.22
N ALA A 7 17.18 -21.19 -11.86
CA ALA A 7 16.01 -20.39 -11.52
C ALA A 7 15.57 -19.55 -12.72
N PHE A 8 14.33 -19.72 -13.14
CA PHE A 8 13.73 -18.95 -14.21
C PHE A 8 12.79 -17.88 -13.65
N VAL A 9 12.94 -16.67 -14.14
CA VAL A 9 12.10 -15.54 -13.81
C VAL A 9 11.43 -15.03 -15.08
N SER A 10 10.15 -14.69 -15.03
CA SER A 10 9.50 -14.10 -16.19
C SER A 10 10.16 -12.76 -16.54
N ARG A 11 10.15 -12.39 -17.82
CA ARG A 11 10.66 -11.08 -18.25
C ARG A 11 9.94 -9.93 -17.53
N VAL A 12 8.65 -10.06 -17.32
CA VAL A 12 7.83 -9.06 -16.62
C VAL A 12 8.27 -8.92 -15.16
N ASP A 13 8.46 -10.03 -14.44
CA ASP A 13 8.92 -9.99 -13.04
C ASP A 13 10.33 -9.43 -12.95
N HIS A 14 11.21 -9.78 -13.89
CA HIS A 14 12.55 -9.22 -13.95
C HIS A 14 12.51 -7.69 -14.15
N GLU A 15 11.81 -7.22 -15.18
CA GLU A 15 11.78 -5.80 -15.54
C GLU A 15 10.99 -4.94 -14.54
N ARG A 16 9.90 -5.48 -13.98
CA ARG A 16 8.94 -4.73 -13.16
C ARG A 16 9.12 -4.90 -11.66
N CYS A 17 9.77 -5.97 -11.21
CA CYS A 17 9.96 -6.27 -9.81
C CYS A 17 11.42 -6.31 -9.40
N LEU A 18 12.26 -7.12 -10.05
CA LEU A 18 13.63 -7.32 -9.61
C LEU A 18 14.55 -6.17 -9.99
N LEU A 19 14.52 -5.72 -11.24
CA LEU A 19 15.40 -4.66 -11.74
C LEU A 19 15.23 -3.35 -10.94
N PRO A 20 14.00 -2.87 -10.62
CA PRO A 20 13.80 -1.72 -9.77
C PRO A 20 14.47 -1.82 -8.40
N LEU A 21 14.50 -3.01 -7.82
CA LEU A 21 15.11 -3.24 -6.49
C LEU A 21 16.62 -3.35 -6.55
N LEU A 22 17.13 -4.01 -7.58
CA LEU A 22 18.58 -4.23 -7.74
C LEU A 22 19.29 -2.98 -8.26
N ARG A 23 18.63 -2.19 -9.09
CA ARG A 23 19.16 -0.97 -9.73
C ARG A 23 18.08 0.13 -9.80
N PRO A 24 17.76 0.79 -8.69
CA PRO A 24 16.65 1.75 -8.62
C PRO A 24 16.74 2.90 -9.63
N GLY A 25 17.93 3.32 -10.01
CA GLY A 25 18.15 4.37 -11.01
C GLY A 25 18.19 3.90 -12.47
N HIS A 26 18.15 2.58 -12.72
CA HIS A 26 18.30 2.06 -14.08
C HIS A 26 17.13 2.42 -14.99
N GLY A 27 17.43 3.07 -16.12
CA GLY A 27 16.41 3.47 -17.09
C GLY A 27 15.41 4.52 -16.60
N GLN A 28 15.64 5.11 -15.42
CA GLN A 28 14.77 6.13 -14.87
C GLN A 28 15.41 7.53 -15.02
N PRO A 29 14.62 8.56 -15.38
CA PRO A 29 15.10 9.92 -15.33
C PRO A 29 15.47 10.30 -13.89
N ALA A 30 16.46 11.15 -13.74
CA ALA A 30 16.80 11.73 -12.43
C ALA A 30 15.55 12.40 -11.83
N ARG A 31 15.20 12.03 -10.61
CA ARG A 31 14.11 12.65 -9.86
C ARG A 31 14.68 13.44 -8.69
N SER A 32 14.09 14.59 -8.43
CA SER A 32 14.33 15.30 -7.17
C SER A 32 13.85 14.44 -6.00
N ALA A 33 14.46 14.61 -4.84
CA ALA A 33 13.93 14.00 -3.61
C ALA A 33 12.47 14.42 -3.40
N PRO A 34 11.60 13.51 -2.95
CA PRO A 34 10.21 13.83 -2.65
C PRO A 34 10.14 14.93 -1.59
N ARG A 35 9.21 15.85 -1.74
CA ARG A 35 8.97 16.93 -0.79
C ARG A 35 7.56 16.92 -0.21
N VAL A 36 6.61 16.42 -0.99
CA VAL A 36 5.18 16.41 -0.64
C VAL A 36 4.72 14.96 -0.55
N ILE A 37 4.28 14.56 0.63
CA ILE A 37 3.76 13.22 0.89
C ILE A 37 2.26 13.33 1.18
N MET A 38 1.44 12.62 0.39
CA MET A 38 0.04 12.40 0.71
C MET A 38 -0.08 11.17 1.60
N LEU A 39 -0.61 11.35 2.80
CA LEU A 39 -1.10 10.26 3.63
C LEU A 39 -2.61 10.13 3.43
N ASP A 40 -3.05 8.94 3.11
CA ASP A 40 -4.46 8.62 2.88
C ASP A 40 -4.96 7.68 3.99
N PRO A 41 -5.54 8.23 5.08
CA PRO A 41 -6.18 7.40 6.10
C PRO A 41 -7.38 6.69 5.49
N GLY A 42 -7.33 5.36 5.38
CA GLY A 42 -8.42 4.57 4.82
C GLY A 42 -9.74 4.76 5.54
N HIS A 43 -10.86 4.51 4.83
CA HIS A 43 -12.21 4.62 5.37
C HIS A 43 -12.58 6.04 5.84
N GLY A 44 -13.53 6.17 6.76
CA GLY A 44 -13.97 7.46 7.32
C GLY A 44 -15.48 7.69 7.19
N GLY A 45 -16.07 8.47 8.10
CA GLY A 45 -17.49 8.79 8.12
C GLY A 45 -18.37 7.55 8.20
N SER A 46 -19.20 7.37 7.17
CA SER A 46 -20.12 6.22 7.06
C SER A 46 -19.42 4.89 6.78
N ASP A 47 -18.16 4.90 6.38
CA ASP A 47 -17.36 3.69 6.16
C ASP A 47 -16.43 3.45 7.37
N PRO A 48 -16.78 2.54 8.28
CA PRO A 48 -15.96 2.25 9.47
C PRO A 48 -14.70 1.44 9.16
N GLY A 49 -14.60 0.84 7.95
CA GLY A 49 -13.63 -0.20 7.67
C GLY A 49 -13.89 -1.46 8.50
N LYS A 50 -12.85 -2.21 8.82
CA LYS A 50 -12.97 -3.36 9.72
C LYS A 50 -13.32 -2.91 11.14
N ILE A 51 -14.34 -3.56 11.70
CA ILE A 51 -14.68 -3.43 13.11
C ILE A 51 -14.25 -4.70 13.85
N ASN A 52 -13.47 -4.54 14.91
CA ASN A 52 -13.31 -5.55 15.93
C ASN A 52 -14.34 -5.28 17.03
N GLU A 53 -15.48 -5.94 16.93
CA GLU A 53 -16.63 -5.70 17.83
C GLU A 53 -16.29 -6.02 19.30
N ARG A 54 -15.46 -7.05 19.52
CA ARG A 54 -15.07 -7.51 20.86
C ARG A 54 -14.26 -6.46 21.62
N LEU A 55 -13.48 -5.64 20.90
CA LEU A 55 -12.63 -4.62 21.48
C LEU A 55 -13.20 -3.19 21.30
N GLY A 56 -14.28 -3.05 20.55
CA GLY A 56 -14.85 -1.74 20.21
C GLY A 56 -13.94 -0.88 19.31
N ILE A 57 -13.08 -1.53 18.51
CA ILE A 57 -12.10 -0.86 17.66
C ILE A 57 -12.60 -0.85 16.22
N ASN A 58 -12.54 0.29 15.56
CA ASN A 58 -12.79 0.40 14.12
C ASN A 58 -11.55 0.92 13.37
N GLU A 59 -11.42 0.46 12.14
CA GLU A 59 -10.26 0.74 11.29
C GLU A 59 -10.11 2.25 11.01
N LYS A 60 -11.20 2.94 10.70
CA LYS A 60 -11.17 4.36 10.34
C LYS A 60 -10.52 5.26 11.38
N THR A 61 -10.67 4.93 12.67
CA THR A 61 -10.07 5.70 13.77
C THR A 61 -8.58 5.44 13.85
N LEU A 62 -8.17 4.19 13.72
CA LEU A 62 -6.75 3.81 13.78
C LEU A 62 -5.97 4.35 12.59
N THR A 63 -6.53 4.27 11.37
CA THR A 63 -5.85 4.79 10.18
C THR A 63 -5.60 6.28 10.28
N LEU A 64 -6.55 7.04 10.85
CA LEU A 64 -6.39 8.48 11.08
C LEU A 64 -5.36 8.79 12.17
N ASP A 65 -5.35 8.02 13.27
CA ASP A 65 -4.35 8.19 14.33
C ASP A 65 -2.93 7.91 13.83
N VAL A 66 -2.74 6.80 13.12
CA VAL A 66 -1.44 6.46 12.52
C VAL A 66 -0.99 7.55 11.54
N ALA A 67 -1.89 8.02 10.68
CA ALA A 67 -1.55 9.09 9.74
C ALA A 67 -1.12 10.38 10.45
N ARG A 68 -1.83 10.77 11.51
CA ARG A 68 -1.48 11.96 12.31
C ARG A 68 -0.14 11.84 13.02
N ARG A 69 0.19 10.64 13.53
CA ARG A 69 1.52 10.37 14.13
C ARG A 69 2.61 10.43 13.07
N ALA A 70 2.39 9.76 11.92
CA ALA A 70 3.32 9.76 10.80
C ALA A 70 3.56 11.18 10.26
N LYS A 71 2.51 12.01 10.16
CA LYS A 71 2.65 13.41 9.74
C LYS A 71 3.64 14.17 10.61
N ARG A 72 3.49 14.10 11.95
CA ARG A 72 4.40 14.81 12.86
C ARG A 72 5.85 14.41 12.67
N LEU A 73 6.12 13.12 12.46
CA LEU A 73 7.47 12.61 12.26
C LEU A 73 8.02 13.06 10.90
N LEU A 74 7.24 12.95 9.84
CA LEU A 74 7.66 13.34 8.50
C LEU A 74 7.88 14.86 8.38
N GLU A 75 7.04 15.67 9.02
CA GLU A 75 7.21 17.13 9.03
C GLU A 75 8.47 17.54 9.82
N ALA A 76 8.83 16.83 10.87
CA ALA A 76 10.09 17.05 11.59
C ALA A 76 11.32 16.76 10.70
N GLU A 77 11.19 15.87 9.72
CA GLU A 77 12.22 15.58 8.70
C GLU A 77 12.16 16.51 7.48
N GLY A 78 11.31 17.55 7.52
CA GLY A 78 11.23 18.57 6.49
C GLY A 78 10.30 18.26 5.32
N PHE A 79 9.49 17.20 5.37
CA PHE A 79 8.49 16.92 4.35
C PHE A 79 7.24 17.78 4.57
N ARG A 80 6.60 18.19 3.48
CA ARG A 80 5.24 18.71 3.51
C ARG A 80 4.27 17.53 3.46
N VAL A 81 3.46 17.35 4.50
CA VAL A 81 2.49 16.25 4.57
C VAL A 81 1.08 16.78 4.41
N VAL A 82 0.34 16.17 3.49
CA VAL A 82 -1.06 16.45 3.21
C VAL A 82 -1.90 15.19 3.43
N PHE A 83 -3.17 15.37 3.75
CA PHE A 83 -4.09 14.26 3.99
C PHE A 83 -5.19 14.22 2.92
N SER A 84 -5.72 13.03 2.64
CA SER A 84 -6.97 12.86 1.91
C SER A 84 -8.19 13.21 2.80
N ARG A 85 -8.10 12.95 4.09
CA ARG A 85 -9.00 13.41 5.16
C ARG A 85 -8.21 13.61 6.45
N ASP A 86 -8.53 14.60 7.24
CA ASP A 86 -7.92 14.89 8.54
C ASP A 86 -8.90 14.78 9.70
N ASP A 87 -10.13 14.40 9.41
CA ASP A 87 -11.22 14.15 10.36
C ASP A 87 -11.94 12.83 10.06
N ASP A 88 -13.06 12.56 10.71
CA ASP A 88 -13.92 11.39 10.47
C ASP A 88 -14.89 11.62 9.31
N SER A 89 -14.45 12.17 8.20
CA SER A 89 -15.25 12.31 6.98
C SER A 89 -15.10 11.12 6.04
N PHE A 90 -16.15 10.82 5.28
CA PHE A 90 -16.11 9.88 4.18
C PHE A 90 -15.50 10.55 2.95
N VAL A 91 -14.47 9.94 2.37
CA VAL A 91 -13.86 10.38 1.11
C VAL A 91 -13.88 9.24 0.11
N ALA A 92 -14.56 9.45 -1.02
CA ALA A 92 -14.67 8.43 -2.07
C ALA A 92 -13.29 8.17 -2.73
N LEU A 93 -13.06 6.92 -3.19
CA LEU A 93 -11.76 6.49 -3.73
C LEU A 93 -11.21 7.42 -4.83
N PRO A 94 -12.01 7.90 -5.83
CA PRO A 94 -11.49 8.81 -6.84
C PRO A 94 -11.06 10.17 -6.27
N GLN A 95 -11.70 10.63 -5.19
CA GLN A 95 -11.39 11.92 -4.56
C GLN A 95 -10.05 11.87 -3.82
N ARG A 96 -9.64 10.70 -3.29
CA ARG A 96 -8.34 10.50 -2.65
C ARG A 96 -7.19 10.75 -3.62
N ALA A 97 -7.25 10.16 -4.80
CA ALA A 97 -6.26 10.38 -5.85
C ALA A 97 -6.31 11.82 -6.42
N ALA A 98 -7.52 12.39 -6.55
CA ALA A 98 -7.68 13.79 -6.96
C ALA A 98 -7.05 14.77 -5.96
N ALA A 99 -7.18 14.50 -4.66
CA ALA A 99 -6.53 15.29 -3.61
C ALA A 99 -4.99 15.19 -3.71
N ALA A 100 -4.44 14.01 -3.98
CA ALA A 100 -3.00 13.83 -4.19
C ALA A 100 -2.51 14.65 -5.39
N ARG A 101 -3.25 14.61 -6.50
CA ARG A 101 -2.94 15.43 -7.70
C ARG A 101 -3.02 16.93 -7.41
N ALA A 102 -4.09 17.40 -6.75
CA ALA A 102 -4.26 18.81 -6.40
C ALA A 102 -3.14 19.32 -5.48
N ALA A 103 -2.68 18.48 -4.55
CA ALA A 103 -1.57 18.78 -3.66
C ALA A 103 -0.20 18.70 -4.35
N LYS A 104 -0.13 18.21 -5.59
CA LYS A 104 1.10 17.85 -6.31
C LYS A 104 1.99 16.93 -5.47
N ALA A 105 1.39 15.88 -4.94
CA ALA A 105 2.09 14.92 -4.10
C ALA A 105 3.17 14.17 -4.90
N ASP A 106 4.34 14.04 -4.32
CA ASP A 106 5.45 13.25 -4.86
C ASP A 106 5.31 11.76 -4.52
N LEU A 107 4.67 11.46 -3.40
CA LEU A 107 4.38 10.10 -2.93
C LEU A 107 2.97 10.03 -2.33
N PHE A 108 2.32 8.88 -2.50
CA PHE A 108 1.01 8.57 -1.91
C PHE A 108 1.12 7.30 -1.05
N VAL A 109 0.67 7.37 0.20
CA VAL A 109 0.64 6.22 1.11
C VAL A 109 -0.76 6.10 1.72
N SER A 110 -1.50 5.08 1.28
CA SER A 110 -2.78 4.71 1.88
C SER A 110 -2.54 3.80 3.08
N ILE A 111 -3.19 4.09 4.19
CA ILE A 111 -2.99 3.43 5.48
C ILE A 111 -4.25 2.66 5.83
N HIS A 112 -4.10 1.35 6.05
CA HIS A 112 -5.17 0.41 6.33
C HIS A 112 -4.79 -0.60 7.41
N PHE A 113 -5.77 -1.34 7.88
CA PHE A 113 -5.61 -2.51 8.73
C PHE A 113 -6.45 -3.67 8.19
N ASN A 114 -5.79 -4.73 7.84
CA ASN A 114 -6.37 -5.89 7.18
C ASN A 114 -7.34 -6.68 8.08
N ALA A 115 -8.14 -7.51 7.46
CA ALA A 115 -8.98 -8.48 8.15
C ALA A 115 -9.23 -9.71 7.29
N LEU A 116 -9.17 -10.87 7.89
CA LEU A 116 -9.56 -12.12 7.24
C LEU A 116 -10.87 -12.63 7.84
N PRO A 117 -11.88 -12.93 7.00
CA PRO A 117 -13.12 -13.54 7.49
C PRO A 117 -12.82 -14.85 8.23
N ARG A 118 -13.36 -15.01 9.43
CA ARG A 118 -13.23 -16.22 10.25
C ARG A 118 -11.81 -16.58 10.71
N ASP A 119 -10.81 -15.76 10.43
CA ASP A 119 -9.45 -15.95 10.93
C ASP A 119 -9.10 -14.88 11.97
N THR A 120 -8.95 -15.33 13.21
CA THR A 120 -8.63 -14.48 14.37
C THR A 120 -7.18 -14.62 14.83
N ARG A 121 -6.34 -15.34 14.08
CA ARG A 121 -4.94 -15.62 14.45
C ARG A 121 -3.94 -14.95 13.53
N THR A 122 -4.33 -14.64 12.30
CA THR A 122 -3.43 -13.98 11.34
C THR A 122 -3.01 -12.64 11.87
N SER A 123 -1.72 -12.37 11.74
CA SER A 123 -1.04 -11.13 12.13
C SER A 123 0.04 -10.77 11.12
N GLY A 124 0.57 -9.56 11.20
CA GLY A 124 1.70 -9.11 10.39
C GLY A 124 1.34 -7.96 9.44
N VAL A 125 2.30 -7.57 8.62
CA VAL A 125 2.19 -6.43 7.71
C VAL A 125 2.25 -6.85 6.26
N GLU A 126 1.48 -6.16 5.42
CA GLU A 126 1.47 -6.32 3.97
C GLU A 126 1.63 -4.96 3.31
N VAL A 127 2.31 -4.89 2.17
CA VAL A 127 2.37 -3.67 1.37
C VAL A 127 1.93 -3.98 -0.05
N TYR A 128 0.93 -3.26 -0.52
CA TYR A 128 0.34 -3.42 -1.84
C TYR A 128 0.81 -2.33 -2.79
N THR A 129 1.16 -2.74 -4.00
CA THR A 129 1.33 -1.85 -5.16
C THR A 129 0.23 -2.09 -6.17
N PHE A 130 -0.04 -1.12 -7.02
CA PHE A 130 -0.90 -1.35 -8.18
C PHE A 130 -0.26 -2.41 -9.08
N ALA A 131 -1.05 -3.42 -9.49
CA ALA A 131 -0.52 -4.49 -10.32
C ALA A 131 -0.09 -3.95 -11.71
N PRO A 132 1.12 -4.27 -12.17
CA PRO A 132 1.56 -3.92 -13.51
C PRO A 132 0.66 -4.51 -14.58
N ARG A 133 0.61 -3.85 -15.73
CA ARG A 133 -0.10 -4.37 -16.90
C ARG A 133 0.25 -5.84 -17.18
N PHE A 134 -0.74 -6.67 -17.46
CA PHE A 134 -0.64 -8.12 -17.67
C PHE A 134 -0.24 -8.96 -16.46
N GLN A 135 -0.16 -8.36 -15.26
CA GLN A 135 0.02 -9.14 -14.05
C GLN A 135 -1.29 -9.21 -13.25
N ARG A 136 -1.57 -10.39 -12.72
CA ARG A 136 -2.71 -10.61 -11.82
C ARG A 136 -2.42 -10.09 -10.43
N SER A 137 -3.48 -9.76 -9.70
CA SER A 137 -3.39 -9.57 -8.26
C SER A 137 -2.85 -10.83 -7.58
N THR A 138 -2.01 -10.65 -6.58
CA THR A 138 -1.35 -11.76 -5.86
C THR A 138 -2.35 -12.78 -5.30
N ASN A 139 -3.54 -12.32 -4.89
CA ASN A 139 -4.57 -13.17 -4.29
C ASN A 139 -5.62 -13.70 -5.30
N ALA A 140 -5.55 -13.32 -6.57
CA ALA A 140 -6.53 -13.74 -7.59
C ALA A 140 -6.53 -15.25 -7.88
N TRP A 141 -5.43 -15.93 -7.60
CA TRP A 141 -5.31 -17.39 -7.75
C TRP A 141 -6.25 -18.19 -6.82
N SER A 142 -6.54 -17.64 -5.64
CA SER A 142 -7.39 -18.31 -4.66
C SER A 142 -8.89 -18.06 -4.89
N ALA A 143 -9.24 -17.04 -5.65
CA ALA A 143 -10.61 -16.60 -5.84
C ALA A 143 -11.29 -17.14 -7.11
N GLY A 144 -10.55 -17.79 -8.02
CA GLY A 144 -11.08 -18.26 -9.30
C GLY A 144 -11.51 -17.14 -10.24
N GLU A 145 -11.09 -15.91 -9.97
CA GLU A 145 -11.37 -14.74 -10.79
C GLU A 145 -10.66 -14.87 -12.13
N LYS A 146 -11.45 -15.00 -13.20
CA LYS A 146 -10.94 -15.20 -14.55
C LYS A 146 -10.31 -13.94 -15.16
N ASP A 147 -10.67 -12.75 -14.69
CA ASP A 147 -10.43 -11.46 -15.37
C ASP A 147 -9.69 -10.42 -14.52
N ASP A 148 -8.78 -10.84 -13.64
CA ASP A 148 -7.97 -9.91 -12.84
C ASP A 148 -6.68 -9.45 -13.58
N THR A 149 -6.57 -9.67 -14.88
CA THR A 149 -5.49 -9.10 -15.69
C THR A 149 -6.00 -7.91 -16.47
N GLU A 150 -5.38 -6.75 -16.25
CA GLU A 150 -5.63 -5.57 -17.08
C GLU A 150 -4.66 -5.55 -18.26
N ASP A 151 -5.17 -5.49 -19.48
CA ASP A 151 -4.38 -5.36 -20.71
C ASP A 151 -4.10 -3.91 -21.08
N TYR A 152 -4.78 -2.96 -20.45
CA TYR A 152 -4.58 -1.52 -20.62
C TYR A 152 -3.73 -0.93 -19.49
N ALA A 153 -3.00 0.13 -19.78
CA ALA A 153 -2.22 0.86 -18.78
C ALA A 153 -3.09 1.91 -18.07
N SER A 154 -3.13 1.83 -16.77
CA SER A 154 -3.74 2.87 -15.90
C SER A 154 -2.71 3.95 -15.54
N PRO A 155 -3.15 5.16 -15.13
CA PRO A 155 -2.21 6.20 -14.68
C PRO A 155 -1.20 5.72 -13.64
N GLY A 156 -1.63 4.91 -12.67
CA GLY A 156 -0.77 4.33 -11.64
C GLY A 156 0.38 3.47 -12.17
N ASN A 157 0.21 2.83 -13.34
CA ASN A 157 1.27 2.03 -13.97
C ASN A 157 2.45 2.85 -14.49
N ARG A 158 2.31 4.16 -14.66
CA ARG A 158 3.44 5.04 -15.02
C ARG A 158 4.52 5.05 -13.95
N HIS A 159 4.17 4.61 -12.75
CA HIS A 159 5.03 4.63 -11.57
C HIS A 159 5.41 3.24 -11.07
N ASP A 160 5.14 2.16 -11.82
CA ASP A 160 5.38 0.77 -11.41
C ASP A 160 6.78 0.58 -10.79
N HIS A 161 7.80 1.14 -11.44
CA HIS A 161 9.18 1.09 -10.96
C HIS A 161 9.32 1.67 -9.53
N TRP A 162 8.82 2.88 -9.33
CA TRP A 162 8.93 3.58 -8.04
C TRP A 162 7.95 3.05 -7.00
N ASN A 163 6.79 2.51 -7.43
CA ASN A 163 5.86 1.81 -6.55
C ASN A 163 6.56 0.62 -5.88
N VAL A 164 7.29 -0.18 -6.65
CA VAL A 164 8.02 -1.35 -6.13
C VAL A 164 9.15 -0.93 -5.19
N VAL A 165 9.91 0.11 -5.52
CA VAL A 165 10.98 0.64 -4.66
C VAL A 165 10.40 1.16 -3.34
N LEU A 166 9.32 1.93 -3.39
CA LEU A 166 8.64 2.46 -2.21
C LEU A 166 8.09 1.33 -1.34
N ALA A 167 7.37 0.37 -1.96
CA ALA A 167 6.82 -0.78 -1.25
C ALA A 167 7.91 -1.60 -0.55
N HIS A 168 9.04 -1.84 -1.23
CA HIS A 168 10.16 -2.58 -0.63
C HIS A 168 10.75 -1.83 0.56
N SER A 169 10.95 -0.53 0.43
CA SER A 169 11.54 0.28 1.48
C SER A 169 10.67 0.31 2.74
N LEU A 170 9.36 0.52 2.57
CA LEU A 170 8.41 0.50 3.69
C LEU A 170 8.27 -0.89 4.31
N HIS A 171 8.04 -1.91 3.49
CA HIS A 171 7.84 -3.27 3.96
C HIS A 171 9.04 -3.78 4.77
N ARG A 172 10.26 -3.56 4.27
CA ARG A 172 11.48 -3.94 4.98
C ARG A 172 11.59 -3.28 6.35
N ARG A 173 11.20 -2.01 6.47
CA ARG A 173 11.20 -1.29 7.75
C ARG A 173 10.13 -1.84 8.70
N PHE A 174 8.93 -2.07 8.22
CA PHE A 174 7.87 -2.64 9.05
C PHE A 174 8.26 -4.01 9.62
N VAL A 175 8.83 -4.89 8.80
CA VAL A 175 9.25 -6.21 9.28
C VAL A 175 10.38 -6.09 10.28
N ASN A 176 11.42 -5.31 9.98
CA ASN A 176 12.62 -5.24 10.81
C ASN A 176 12.41 -4.43 12.10
N ASP A 177 11.75 -3.28 12.00
CA ASP A 177 11.67 -2.32 13.11
C ASP A 177 10.49 -2.66 14.05
N LEU A 178 9.35 -3.09 13.50
CA LEU A 178 8.18 -3.47 14.29
C LEU A 178 8.20 -4.94 14.73
N LYS A 179 9.16 -5.75 14.24
CA LYS A 179 9.19 -7.20 14.48
C LYS A 179 7.88 -7.91 14.12
N SER A 180 7.16 -7.34 13.14
CA SER A 180 5.91 -7.89 12.64
C SER A 180 6.16 -9.12 11.77
N ALA A 181 5.20 -10.03 11.73
CA ALA A 181 5.25 -11.15 10.80
C ALA A 181 5.27 -10.61 9.35
N ASP A 182 6.22 -11.13 8.58
CA ASP A 182 6.38 -10.79 7.17
C ASP A 182 5.30 -11.50 6.33
N ARG A 183 4.39 -10.72 5.76
CA ARG A 183 3.36 -11.23 4.86
C ARG A 183 3.58 -10.82 3.41
N GLY A 184 4.68 -10.15 3.14
CA GLY A 184 5.16 -9.83 1.82
C GLY A 184 4.63 -8.53 1.22
N LYS A 185 5.22 -8.23 0.08
CA LYS A 185 4.72 -7.23 -0.86
C LYS A 185 3.78 -7.91 -1.84
N LYS A 186 2.69 -7.24 -2.18
CA LYS A 186 1.63 -7.80 -3.02
C LYS A 186 1.26 -6.87 -4.16
N LEU A 187 0.82 -7.45 -5.24
CA LEU A 187 0.25 -6.77 -6.39
C LEU A 187 -1.26 -6.83 -6.30
N MET A 188 -1.95 -5.72 -6.58
CA MET A 188 -3.41 -5.71 -6.62
C MET A 188 -3.93 -4.54 -7.46
N HIS A 189 -5.03 -4.76 -8.22
CA HIS A 189 -5.69 -3.72 -9.01
C HIS A 189 -6.58 -2.83 -8.12
N LEU A 190 -5.96 -2.21 -7.11
CA LEU A 190 -6.66 -1.36 -6.13
C LEU A 190 -7.15 -0.06 -6.76
N ALA A 191 -8.45 0.20 -6.60
CA ALA A 191 -9.10 1.37 -7.18
C ALA A 191 -8.50 2.70 -6.69
N VAL A 192 -7.98 2.76 -5.46
CA VAL A 192 -7.33 3.96 -4.91
C VAL A 192 -5.97 4.24 -5.54
N LEU A 193 -5.24 3.21 -5.98
CA LEU A 193 -3.91 3.34 -6.59
C LEU A 193 -3.98 3.52 -8.11
N ARG A 194 -5.04 3.04 -8.74
CA ARG A 194 -5.24 3.05 -10.20
C ARG A 194 -5.08 4.44 -10.84
N PRO A 195 -5.73 5.51 -10.34
CA PRO A 195 -5.70 6.83 -10.97
C PRO A 195 -4.54 7.72 -10.50
N LEU A 196 -3.57 7.20 -9.73
CA LEU A 196 -2.49 8.02 -9.19
C LEU A 196 -1.55 8.54 -10.28
N GLU A 197 -1.13 9.79 -10.11
CA GLU A 197 -0.15 10.47 -10.95
C GLU A 197 1.22 10.62 -10.25
N CYS A 198 1.39 9.96 -9.12
CA CYS A 198 2.65 9.83 -8.39
C CYS A 198 2.83 8.38 -7.90
N PRO A 199 4.04 7.98 -7.52
CA PRO A 199 4.25 6.68 -6.88
C PRO A 199 3.38 6.52 -5.66
N GLY A 200 2.75 5.34 -5.52
CA GLY A 200 1.83 5.08 -4.42
C GLY A 200 1.78 3.63 -3.98
N VAL A 201 1.48 3.45 -2.72
CA VAL A 201 1.28 2.16 -2.08
C VAL A 201 0.09 2.18 -1.14
N LEU A 202 -0.47 1.00 -0.84
CA LEU A 202 -1.37 0.79 0.28
C LEU A 202 -0.65 -0.12 1.30
N VAL A 203 -0.72 0.27 2.55
CA VAL A 203 -0.08 -0.44 3.66
C VAL A 203 -1.15 -1.01 4.57
N GLU A 204 -1.12 -2.32 4.77
CA GLU A 204 -1.87 -3.03 5.79
C GLU A 204 -0.98 -3.15 7.02
N CYS A 205 -1.22 -2.30 8.01
CA CYS A 205 -0.35 -2.15 9.19
C CYS A 205 -0.53 -3.26 10.23
N GLY A 206 -1.43 -4.21 9.99
CA GLY A 206 -1.75 -5.34 10.86
C GLY A 206 -3.16 -5.86 10.60
N PHE A 207 -3.62 -6.82 11.42
CA PHE A 207 -4.92 -7.49 11.24
C PHE A 207 -5.87 -7.22 12.39
N LEU A 208 -6.92 -6.46 12.15
CA LEU A 208 -7.95 -6.18 13.15
C LEU A 208 -8.90 -7.37 13.41
N SER A 209 -8.85 -8.40 12.57
CA SER A 209 -9.55 -9.67 12.85
C SER A 209 -8.92 -10.48 13.99
N SER A 210 -7.65 -10.22 14.32
CA SER A 210 -6.93 -10.83 15.44
C SER A 210 -7.01 -9.93 16.67
N ASP A 211 -7.68 -10.39 17.74
CA ASP A 211 -7.76 -9.64 18.98
C ASP A 211 -6.38 -9.36 19.60
N THR A 212 -5.47 -10.31 19.47
CA THR A 212 -4.09 -10.16 19.99
C THR A 212 -3.36 -9.05 19.26
N GLU A 213 -3.49 -8.98 17.95
CA GLU A 213 -2.85 -7.93 17.16
C GLU A 213 -3.58 -6.59 17.30
N ALA A 214 -4.91 -6.60 17.28
CA ALA A 214 -5.72 -5.41 17.48
C ALA A 214 -5.41 -4.69 18.80
N ARG A 215 -5.13 -5.44 19.89
CA ARG A 215 -4.68 -4.85 21.17
C ARG A 215 -3.30 -4.22 21.13
N LYS A 216 -2.41 -4.68 20.24
CA LYS A 216 -1.08 -4.08 20.07
C LYS A 216 -1.13 -2.81 19.23
N ILE A 217 -2.11 -2.74 18.33
CA ILE A 217 -2.29 -1.63 17.42
C ILE A 217 -2.99 -0.45 18.11
N ALA A 218 -3.97 -0.71 18.98
CA ALA A 218 -4.74 0.30 19.71
C ALA A 218 -3.99 0.79 20.95
#